data_c30d38eb12fa6b244809ccddd02586ec
#
_entry.id   c30d38eb12fa6b244809ccddd02586ec
#
_cell.length_a   1.000
_cell.length_b   1.000
_cell.length_c   1.000
_cell.angle_alpha   90.00
_cell.angle_beta   90.00
_cell.angle_gamma   90.00
#
_symmetry.space_group_name_H-M   'P 1'
#
loop_
_entity.id
_entity.type
_entity.pdbx_description
1 polymer ?
#
loop_
_entity_poly.entity_id
_entity_poly.type
_entity_poly.pdbx_seq_one_letter_code
_entity_poly.pdbx_strand_id
1 'polypeptide(L)'
;VEVQVQRSTMEIPYGYVWDQAQASGLDEINPAELAKWFPSPQLSDIGDEIADGELYEPFDDRPLALFDALRTDFSLKRLQHYTGTPVAHFQRYLLFTNYHRYVDAFIDWGLEQLQSGGRYKELSVAGGVVVNAKTKDARELIENAPWRRFQMPAYHLIAENGAGITLVNIGVGPSNAKTITDHLAVLRPECWIMVGHCGGLRHSQTIGDYVLAHAYLRDDHVLDSVLPPDIPVPPIAEVQVALQEAAADVTGDAGEALKKRLRTGTVVTTDDRNWELRFTDSAKRFNQSRAI
;
A
#
# COMPACT_ATOMS: atom_id res chain seq x y z
N VAL A 1 6.15 -34.10 19.12
CA VAL A 1 4.75 -34.03 18.66
C VAL A 1 4.80 -34.10 17.16
N GLU A 2 4.49 -35.27 16.59
CA GLU A 2 4.39 -35.44 15.14
C GLU A 2 3.17 -34.62 14.67
N VAL A 3 3.41 -33.52 13.97
CA VAL A 3 2.36 -32.79 13.27
C VAL A 3 2.13 -33.52 11.95
N GLN A 4 1.10 -34.32 11.87
CA GLN A 4 0.65 -34.85 10.59
C GLN A 4 0.07 -33.71 9.78
N VAL A 5 0.82 -33.22 8.81
CA VAL A 5 0.30 -32.31 7.79
C VAL A 5 -0.54 -33.15 6.83
N GLN A 6 -1.85 -33.06 6.97
CA GLN A 6 -2.75 -33.69 6.04
C GLN A 6 -2.70 -32.95 4.70
N ARG A 7 -2.09 -33.54 3.69
CA ARG A 7 -2.13 -33.03 2.32
C ARG A 7 -3.55 -33.20 1.80
N SER A 8 -4.32 -32.13 1.83
CA SER A 8 -5.57 -32.07 1.10
C SER A 8 -5.41 -31.13 -0.09
N THR A 9 -6.04 -31.43 -1.21
CA THR A 9 -6.13 -30.55 -2.37
C THR A 9 -6.91 -29.27 -2.07
N MET A 10 -7.51 -29.22 -0.87
CA MET A 10 -8.22 -28.07 -0.34
C MET A 10 -7.55 -27.67 0.96
N GLU A 11 -6.54 -26.84 0.86
CA GLU A 11 -5.96 -26.18 2.04
C GLU A 11 -6.90 -25.08 2.46
N ILE A 12 -7.54 -25.27 3.60
CA ILE A 12 -8.36 -24.23 4.22
C ILE A 12 -7.40 -23.31 4.96
N PRO A 13 -7.17 -22.11 4.45
CA PRO A 13 -6.14 -21.23 5.00
C PRO A 13 -6.45 -20.81 6.43
N TYR A 14 -7.73 -20.72 6.77
CA TYR A 14 -8.20 -20.33 8.10
C TYR A 14 -9.55 -20.97 8.38
N GLY A 15 -9.75 -21.49 9.59
CA GLY A 15 -11.00 -22.14 10.00
C GLY A 15 -12.22 -21.27 9.77
N TYR A 16 -12.15 -19.99 10.12
CA TYR A 16 -13.29 -19.09 9.96
C TYR A 16 -13.68 -18.83 8.48
N VAL A 17 -12.73 -18.93 7.55
CA VAL A 17 -13.02 -18.78 6.11
C VAL A 17 -13.89 -19.93 5.61
N TRP A 18 -13.65 -21.14 6.15
CA TRP A 18 -14.48 -22.30 5.85
C TRP A 18 -15.89 -22.16 6.40
N ASP A 19 -16.01 -21.72 7.66
CA ASP A 19 -17.32 -21.47 8.28
C ASP A 19 -18.10 -20.39 7.51
N GLN A 20 -17.42 -19.33 7.07
CA GLN A 20 -18.04 -18.29 6.24
C GLN A 20 -18.41 -18.80 4.84
N ALA A 21 -17.58 -19.65 4.25
CA ALA A 21 -17.89 -20.26 2.96
C ALA A 21 -19.14 -21.14 3.04
N GLN A 22 -19.26 -21.95 4.08
CA GLN A 22 -20.47 -22.76 4.34
C GLN A 22 -21.71 -21.88 4.56
N ALA A 23 -21.61 -20.88 5.42
CA ALA A 23 -22.71 -19.96 5.70
C ALA A 23 -23.16 -19.17 4.46
N SER A 24 -22.29 -19.00 3.48
CA SER A 24 -22.55 -18.29 2.23
C SER A 24 -22.92 -19.23 1.06
N GLY A 25 -23.01 -20.55 1.29
CA GLY A 25 -23.22 -21.53 0.23
C GLY A 25 -22.05 -21.69 -0.73
N LEU A 26 -20.86 -21.25 -0.34
CA LEU A 26 -19.64 -21.36 -1.14
C LEU A 26 -19.01 -22.77 -1.08
N ASP A 27 -19.50 -23.63 -0.18
CA ASP A 27 -19.13 -25.03 -0.07
C ASP A 27 -19.57 -25.85 -1.29
N GLU A 28 -20.55 -25.36 -2.04
CA GLU A 28 -20.96 -25.94 -3.32
C GLU A 28 -20.03 -25.58 -4.49
N ILE A 29 -19.10 -24.62 -4.27
CA ILE A 29 -18.16 -24.18 -5.30
C ILE A 29 -16.98 -25.15 -5.37
N ASN A 30 -16.56 -25.46 -6.59
CA ASN A 30 -15.40 -26.30 -6.85
C ASN A 30 -14.17 -25.77 -6.09
N PRO A 31 -13.46 -26.61 -5.29
CA PRO A 31 -12.28 -26.21 -4.55
C PRO A 31 -11.20 -25.50 -5.38
N ALA A 32 -11.03 -25.86 -6.66
CA ALA A 32 -10.11 -25.20 -7.57
C ALA A 32 -10.53 -23.75 -7.90
N GLU A 33 -11.81 -23.45 -7.83
CA GLU A 33 -12.32 -22.08 -7.98
C GLU A 33 -12.17 -21.29 -6.69
N LEU A 34 -12.43 -21.91 -5.54
CA LEU A 34 -12.16 -21.29 -4.25
C LEU A 34 -10.69 -20.91 -4.09
N ALA A 35 -9.75 -21.76 -4.51
CA ALA A 35 -8.32 -21.49 -4.46
C ALA A 35 -7.89 -20.27 -5.29
N LYS A 36 -8.66 -19.87 -6.30
CA LYS A 36 -8.41 -18.62 -7.04
C LYS A 36 -8.77 -17.37 -6.24
N TRP A 37 -9.78 -17.50 -5.38
CA TRP A 37 -10.30 -16.40 -4.59
C TRP A 37 -9.65 -16.30 -3.19
N PHE A 38 -9.28 -17.45 -2.64
CA PHE A 38 -8.68 -17.58 -1.31
C PHE A 38 -7.33 -18.31 -1.41
N PRO A 39 -6.28 -17.61 -1.91
CA PRO A 39 -4.97 -18.25 -2.02
C PRO A 39 -4.47 -18.63 -0.64
N SER A 40 -4.20 -19.90 -0.46
CA SER A 40 -3.57 -20.42 0.75
C SER A 40 -2.12 -20.82 0.47
N PRO A 41 -1.24 -20.75 1.48
CA PRO A 41 0.11 -21.25 1.34
C PRO A 41 0.08 -22.78 1.18
N GLN A 42 0.81 -23.27 0.17
CA GLN A 42 1.11 -24.69 0.07
C GLN A 42 2.36 -24.98 0.90
N LEU A 43 2.15 -25.33 2.16
CA LEU A 43 3.24 -25.53 3.11
C LEU A 43 4.26 -26.58 2.64
N SER A 44 3.83 -27.54 1.81
CA SER A 44 4.71 -28.53 1.23
C SER A 44 5.66 -28.03 0.15
N ASP A 45 5.36 -26.88 -0.43
CA ASP A 45 6.11 -26.30 -1.55
C ASP A 45 6.96 -25.10 -1.11
N ILE A 46 6.96 -24.80 0.18
CA ILE A 46 7.64 -23.66 0.76
C ILE A 46 8.80 -24.17 1.57
N GLY A 47 10.00 -23.71 1.23
CA GLY A 47 11.16 -23.88 2.10
C GLY A 47 10.94 -23.12 3.39
N ASP A 48 11.19 -23.75 4.50
CA ASP A 48 11.00 -23.15 5.84
C ASP A 48 12.18 -22.22 6.20
N GLU A 49 13.23 -22.19 5.40
CA GLU A 49 14.49 -21.47 5.69
C GLU A 49 14.26 -19.97 5.93
N ILE A 50 13.30 -19.35 5.22
CA ILE A 50 12.96 -17.96 5.46
C ILE A 50 12.16 -17.80 6.75
N ALA A 51 11.19 -18.70 7.00
CA ALA A 51 10.38 -18.68 8.20
C ALA A 51 11.20 -18.98 9.46
N ASP A 52 12.12 -19.92 9.38
CA ASP A 52 13.01 -20.32 10.47
C ASP A 52 14.18 -19.34 10.65
N GLY A 53 14.37 -18.40 9.73
CA GLY A 53 15.45 -17.42 9.77
C GLY A 53 16.80 -17.95 9.31
N GLU A 54 16.88 -19.14 8.78
CA GLU A 54 18.13 -19.79 8.34
C GLU A 54 18.80 -19.04 7.18
N LEU A 55 18.01 -18.41 6.31
CA LEU A 55 18.54 -17.57 5.21
C LEU A 55 19.22 -16.29 5.70
N TYR A 56 19.11 -15.96 6.96
CA TYR A 56 19.69 -14.74 7.52
C TYR A 56 21.01 -14.97 8.26
N GLU A 57 21.51 -16.19 8.31
CA GLU A 57 22.81 -16.49 8.89
C GLU A 57 23.96 -16.20 7.92
N PRO A 58 25.03 -15.71 8.40
CA PRO A 58 25.37 -14.77 9.50
C PRO A 58 25.42 -13.32 9.01
N PHE A 59 24.53 -12.96 8.10
CA PHE A 59 24.59 -11.70 7.34
C PHE A 59 24.01 -10.53 8.12
N ASP A 60 24.71 -9.42 8.05
CA ASP A 60 24.28 -8.17 8.68
C ASP A 60 23.09 -7.52 7.97
N ASP A 61 22.90 -7.82 6.69
CA ASP A 61 21.82 -7.23 5.88
C ASP A 61 20.55 -8.08 5.89
N ARG A 62 19.57 -7.62 6.66
CA ARG A 62 18.24 -8.24 6.77
C ARG A 62 17.16 -7.31 6.22
N PRO A 63 17.05 -7.15 4.92
CA PRO A 63 16.18 -6.11 4.32
C PRO A 63 14.70 -6.27 4.65
N LEU A 64 14.26 -7.47 5.06
CA LEU A 64 12.87 -7.76 5.41
C LEU A 64 12.64 -7.94 6.93
N ALA A 65 13.63 -7.62 7.78
CA ALA A 65 13.57 -7.88 9.22
C ALA A 65 12.42 -7.15 9.96
N LEU A 66 11.87 -6.09 9.38
CA LEU A 66 10.73 -5.35 9.94
C LEU A 66 9.38 -5.77 9.35
N PHE A 67 9.36 -6.78 8.49
CA PHE A 67 8.16 -7.26 7.81
C PHE A 67 7.83 -8.69 8.24
N ASP A 68 6.56 -8.97 8.41
CA ASP A 68 6.09 -10.28 8.88
C ASP A 68 5.83 -11.29 7.75
N ALA A 69 5.76 -10.83 6.51
CA ALA A 69 5.46 -11.67 5.35
C ALA A 69 6.73 -12.05 4.57
N LEU A 70 7.63 -12.78 5.20
CA LEU A 70 8.94 -13.16 4.62
C LEU A 70 8.82 -14.20 3.49
N ARG A 71 7.69 -14.87 3.38
CA ARG A 71 7.46 -15.92 2.39
C ARG A 71 7.08 -15.34 1.04
N THR A 72 8.01 -15.33 0.12
CA THR A 72 7.85 -14.69 -1.19
C THR A 72 6.68 -15.25 -1.98
N ASP A 73 6.56 -16.57 -2.10
CA ASP A 73 5.49 -17.22 -2.88
C ASP A 73 4.09 -16.88 -2.35
N PHE A 74 3.93 -16.92 -1.03
CA PHE A 74 2.68 -16.55 -0.38
C PHE A 74 2.36 -15.07 -0.55
N SER A 75 3.35 -14.21 -0.37
CA SER A 75 3.19 -12.77 -0.55
C SER A 75 2.78 -12.41 -1.98
N LEU A 76 3.37 -13.05 -2.99
CA LEU A 76 2.99 -12.84 -4.39
C LEU A 76 1.53 -13.24 -4.66
N LYS A 77 1.08 -14.37 -4.12
CA LYS A 77 -0.33 -14.80 -4.22
C LYS A 77 -1.28 -13.83 -3.51
N ARG A 78 -0.89 -13.36 -2.31
CA ARG A 78 -1.67 -12.38 -1.55
C ARG A 78 -1.76 -11.04 -2.27
N LEU A 79 -0.67 -10.56 -2.84
CA LEU A 79 -0.69 -9.34 -3.65
C LEU A 79 -1.70 -9.44 -4.80
N GLN A 80 -1.66 -10.53 -5.56
CA GLN A 80 -2.61 -10.76 -6.64
C GLN A 80 -4.06 -10.80 -6.14
N HIS A 81 -4.29 -11.46 -5.01
CA HIS A 81 -5.60 -11.55 -4.38
C HIS A 81 -6.13 -10.17 -3.96
N TYR A 82 -5.34 -9.41 -3.21
CA TYR A 82 -5.78 -8.11 -2.71
C TYR A 82 -5.94 -7.07 -3.80
N THR A 83 -5.04 -7.08 -4.79
CA THR A 83 -4.95 -5.99 -5.77
C THR A 83 -5.68 -6.25 -7.07
N GLY A 84 -5.97 -7.52 -7.37
CA GLY A 84 -6.63 -7.91 -8.62
C GLY A 84 -5.80 -7.72 -9.87
N THR A 85 -4.47 -7.67 -9.71
CA THR A 85 -3.52 -7.47 -10.82
C THR A 85 -2.42 -8.52 -10.79
N PRO A 86 -1.84 -8.88 -11.94
CA PRO A 86 -0.66 -9.74 -11.98
C PRO A 86 0.53 -9.10 -11.27
N VAL A 87 1.28 -9.89 -10.51
CA VAL A 87 2.47 -9.41 -9.78
C VAL A 87 3.51 -8.83 -10.72
N ALA A 88 3.64 -9.37 -11.94
CA ALA A 88 4.56 -8.87 -12.96
C ALA A 88 4.30 -7.41 -13.39
N HIS A 89 3.13 -6.85 -13.09
CA HIS A 89 2.79 -5.47 -13.42
C HIS A 89 3.24 -4.46 -12.36
N PHE A 90 3.63 -4.92 -11.17
CA PHE A 90 4.13 -4.03 -10.13
C PHE A 90 5.41 -3.32 -10.58
N GLN A 91 5.46 -2.03 -10.32
CA GLN A 91 6.57 -1.16 -10.68
C GLN A 91 7.41 -0.82 -9.45
N ARG A 92 8.61 -0.30 -9.64
CA ARG A 92 9.57 -0.04 -8.57
C ARG A 92 9.21 1.14 -7.67
N TYR A 93 8.33 2.04 -8.13
CA TYR A 93 7.86 3.18 -7.35
C TYR A 93 6.42 2.96 -6.95
N LEU A 94 6.16 2.93 -5.65
CA LEU A 94 4.85 2.65 -5.09
C LEU A 94 4.21 3.89 -4.49
N LEU A 95 2.98 4.15 -4.90
CA LEU A 95 2.10 5.11 -4.26
C LEU A 95 0.99 4.36 -3.53
N PHE A 96 0.68 4.78 -2.32
CA PHE A 96 -0.48 4.30 -1.57
C PHE A 96 -1.49 5.42 -1.42
N THR A 97 -2.75 5.10 -1.46
CA THR A 97 -3.83 6.04 -1.16
C THR A 97 -5.00 5.32 -0.49
N ASN A 98 -5.84 6.09 0.17
CA ASN A 98 -7.12 5.62 0.71
C ASN A 98 -8.32 6.37 0.12
N TYR A 99 -8.10 7.14 -0.96
CA TYR A 99 -9.15 7.93 -1.61
C TYR A 99 -9.26 7.63 -3.10
N HIS A 100 -10.47 7.32 -3.56
CA HIS A 100 -10.76 7.11 -4.98
C HIS A 100 -10.45 8.34 -5.85
N ARG A 101 -10.63 9.52 -5.33
CA ARG A 101 -10.28 10.77 -5.99
C ARG A 101 -8.82 10.80 -6.49
N TYR A 102 -7.88 10.23 -5.72
CA TYR A 102 -6.48 10.13 -6.16
C TYR A 102 -6.27 9.00 -7.15
N VAL A 103 -7.08 7.95 -7.06
CA VAL A 103 -7.10 6.90 -8.08
C VAL A 103 -7.56 7.48 -9.41
N ASP A 104 -8.66 8.24 -9.43
CA ASP A 104 -9.15 8.89 -10.64
C ASP A 104 -8.11 9.84 -11.25
N ALA A 105 -7.49 10.67 -10.41
CA ALA A 105 -6.44 11.57 -10.86
C ALA A 105 -5.22 10.82 -11.42
N PHE A 106 -4.85 9.69 -10.82
CA PHE A 106 -3.77 8.84 -11.32
C PHE A 106 -4.12 8.20 -12.67
N ILE A 107 -5.35 7.73 -12.84
CA ILE A 107 -5.83 7.15 -14.10
C ILE A 107 -5.83 8.21 -15.19
N ASP A 108 -6.39 9.39 -14.93
CA ASP A 108 -6.44 10.49 -15.90
C ASP A 108 -5.04 10.91 -16.33
N TRP A 109 -4.17 11.15 -15.37
CA TRP A 109 -2.76 11.45 -15.63
C TRP A 109 -2.05 10.32 -16.38
N GLY A 110 -2.29 9.06 -16.00
CA GLY A 110 -1.72 7.91 -16.68
C GLY A 110 -2.13 7.81 -18.15
N LEU A 111 -3.40 8.05 -18.46
CA LEU A 111 -3.91 8.09 -19.83
C LEU A 111 -3.25 9.23 -20.65
N GLU A 112 -3.09 10.39 -20.05
CA GLU A 112 -2.36 11.52 -20.68
C GLU A 112 -0.91 11.15 -20.97
N GLN A 113 -0.22 10.49 -20.03
CA GLN A 113 1.15 10.03 -20.20
C GLN A 113 1.29 9.00 -21.33
N LEU A 114 0.33 8.08 -21.48
CA LEU A 114 0.30 7.13 -22.60
C LEU A 114 0.15 7.85 -23.95
N GLN A 115 -0.68 8.88 -24.01
CA GLN A 115 -0.89 9.67 -25.25
C GLN A 115 0.34 10.53 -25.60
N SER A 116 1.11 10.97 -24.63
CA SER A 116 2.31 11.79 -24.86
C SER A 116 3.46 11.04 -25.53
N GLY A 117 3.40 9.69 -25.61
CA GLY A 117 4.43 8.88 -26.24
C GLY A 117 5.75 8.78 -25.44
N GLY A 118 5.71 9.06 -24.15
CA GLY A 118 6.87 9.01 -23.26
C GLY A 118 7.29 7.60 -22.85
N ARG A 119 7.88 7.49 -21.65
CA ARG A 119 8.44 6.23 -21.11
C ARG A 119 7.40 5.18 -20.78
N TYR A 120 6.15 5.57 -20.56
CA TYR A 120 5.09 4.66 -20.16
C TYR A 120 4.45 3.97 -21.37
N LYS A 121 4.19 2.67 -21.25
CA LYS A 121 3.71 1.82 -22.33
C LYS A 121 2.26 1.42 -22.17
N GLU A 122 1.85 1.10 -20.95
CA GLU A 122 0.54 0.57 -20.63
C GLU A 122 0.07 1.06 -19.26
N LEU A 123 -1.24 1.11 -19.07
CA LEU A 123 -1.89 1.26 -17.78
C LEU A 123 -2.70 -0.01 -17.50
N SER A 124 -2.26 -0.77 -16.50
CA SER A 124 -2.94 -1.97 -16.03
C SER A 124 -3.74 -1.64 -14.77
N VAL A 125 -4.98 -2.14 -14.69
CA VAL A 125 -5.86 -1.87 -13.56
C VAL A 125 -6.44 -3.17 -12.99
N ALA A 126 -6.87 -3.11 -11.74
CA ALA A 126 -7.51 -4.21 -11.06
C ALA A 126 -8.70 -4.77 -11.86
N GLY A 127 -8.79 -6.10 -11.93
CA GLY A 127 -9.82 -6.79 -12.70
C GLY A 127 -9.41 -7.19 -14.12
N GLY A 128 -8.11 -7.08 -14.44
CA GLY A 128 -7.54 -7.65 -15.65
C GLY A 128 -7.62 -6.74 -16.89
N VAL A 129 -7.92 -5.46 -16.72
CA VAL A 129 -7.95 -4.49 -17.83
C VAL A 129 -6.56 -3.89 -18.00
N VAL A 130 -6.06 -3.90 -19.24
CA VAL A 130 -4.81 -3.25 -19.64
C VAL A 130 -5.07 -2.39 -20.86
N VAL A 131 -4.69 -1.14 -20.79
CA VAL A 131 -4.87 -0.16 -21.87
C VAL A 131 -3.53 0.46 -22.27
N ASN A 132 -3.46 0.93 -23.51
CA ASN A 132 -2.29 1.63 -24.05
C ASN A 132 -2.72 2.81 -24.94
N ALA A 133 -1.77 3.54 -25.53
CA ALA A 133 -2.03 4.71 -26.37
C ALA A 133 -2.98 4.45 -27.55
N LYS A 134 -3.11 3.20 -28.00
CA LYS A 134 -3.97 2.81 -29.12
C LYS A 134 -5.35 2.31 -28.70
N THR A 135 -5.57 2.13 -27.42
CA THR A 135 -6.84 1.60 -26.89
C THR A 135 -7.94 2.66 -27.05
N LYS A 136 -8.98 2.31 -27.77
CA LYS A 136 -10.18 3.14 -27.88
C LYS A 136 -10.98 3.04 -26.57
N ASP A 137 -11.62 4.13 -26.19
CA ASP A 137 -12.49 4.19 -25.02
C ASP A 137 -11.82 3.68 -23.73
N ALA A 138 -10.50 3.92 -23.60
CA ALA A 138 -9.68 3.41 -22.51
C ALA A 138 -10.23 3.79 -21.12
N ARG A 139 -10.74 5.02 -20.95
CA ARG A 139 -11.34 5.46 -19.69
C ARG A 139 -12.58 4.65 -19.34
N GLU A 140 -13.47 4.43 -20.30
CA GLU A 140 -14.69 3.64 -20.11
C GLU A 140 -14.38 2.17 -19.78
N LEU A 141 -13.39 1.58 -20.45
CA LEU A 141 -12.93 0.21 -20.13
C LEU A 141 -12.43 0.10 -18.70
N ILE A 142 -11.69 1.09 -18.22
CA ILE A 142 -11.18 1.14 -16.85
C ILE A 142 -12.32 1.32 -15.84
N GLU A 143 -13.27 2.19 -16.10
CA GLU A 143 -14.43 2.43 -15.22
C GLU A 143 -15.31 1.18 -15.07
N ASN A 144 -15.46 0.43 -16.14
CA ASN A 144 -16.23 -0.81 -16.17
C ASN A 144 -15.46 -2.03 -15.66
N ALA A 145 -14.17 -1.90 -15.36
CA ALA A 145 -13.39 -2.98 -14.79
C ALA A 145 -13.93 -3.41 -13.41
N PRO A 146 -13.88 -4.71 -13.06
CA PRO A 146 -14.43 -5.20 -11.80
C PRO A 146 -13.53 -4.91 -10.57
N TRP A 147 -12.90 -3.76 -10.52
CA TRP A 147 -11.96 -3.36 -9.48
C TRP A 147 -12.58 -3.37 -8.06
N ARG A 148 -13.89 -3.15 -7.94
CA ARG A 148 -14.62 -3.17 -6.67
C ARG A 148 -14.67 -4.54 -5.99
N ARG A 149 -14.29 -5.60 -6.70
CA ARG A 149 -14.20 -6.95 -6.15
C ARG A 149 -12.95 -7.18 -5.31
N PHE A 150 -11.97 -6.28 -5.41
CA PHE A 150 -10.68 -6.41 -4.75
C PHE A 150 -10.59 -5.45 -3.57
N GLN A 151 -10.01 -5.94 -2.47
CA GLN A 151 -9.94 -5.19 -1.23
C GLN A 151 -9.02 -3.97 -1.34
N MET A 152 -7.91 -4.11 -2.07
CA MET A 152 -6.88 -3.09 -2.25
C MET A 152 -6.49 -3.00 -3.72
N PRO A 153 -7.39 -2.52 -4.59
CA PRO A 153 -7.15 -2.52 -6.03
C PRO A 153 -5.90 -1.72 -6.38
N ALA A 154 -5.09 -2.29 -7.30
CA ALA A 154 -3.89 -1.63 -7.79
C ALA A 154 -4.03 -1.17 -9.24
N TYR A 155 -3.22 -0.17 -9.57
CA TYR A 155 -3.15 0.50 -10.85
C TYR A 155 -1.68 0.69 -11.21
N HIS A 156 -1.25 0.19 -12.37
CA HIS A 156 0.16 0.18 -12.75
C HIS A 156 0.36 0.94 -14.05
N LEU A 157 1.07 2.04 -13.96
CA LEU A 157 1.56 2.76 -15.14
C LEU A 157 2.93 2.17 -15.49
N ILE A 158 2.92 1.26 -16.45
CA ILE A 158 4.02 0.35 -16.75
C ILE A 158 5.06 1.04 -17.63
N ALA A 159 6.33 0.93 -17.23
CA ALA A 159 7.49 1.34 -18.00
C ALA A 159 8.50 0.20 -18.11
N GLU A 160 9.51 0.38 -18.98
CA GLU A 160 10.59 -0.59 -19.15
C GLU A 160 11.36 -0.80 -17.86
N ASN A 161 11.80 -2.03 -17.62
CA ASN A 161 12.59 -2.43 -16.44
C ASN A 161 11.90 -2.12 -15.09
N GLY A 162 10.58 -2.06 -15.08
CA GLY A 162 9.83 -1.76 -13.87
C GLY A 162 9.95 -0.30 -13.40
N ALA A 163 10.51 0.60 -14.21
CA ALA A 163 10.73 2.00 -13.84
C ALA A 163 9.46 2.88 -13.92
N GLY A 164 8.31 2.25 -13.88
CA GLY A 164 7.00 2.90 -13.82
C GLY A 164 6.53 3.14 -12.39
N ILE A 165 5.22 3.36 -12.26
CA ILE A 165 4.58 3.69 -10.99
C ILE A 165 3.42 2.73 -10.73
N THR A 166 3.34 2.17 -9.54
CA THR A 166 2.17 1.45 -9.05
C THR A 166 1.44 2.28 -8.00
N LEU A 167 0.16 2.50 -8.17
CA LEU A 167 -0.73 3.06 -7.15
C LEU A 167 -1.57 1.91 -6.56
N VAL A 168 -1.61 1.80 -5.24
CA VAL A 168 -2.48 0.87 -4.51
C VAL A 168 -3.46 1.65 -3.65
N ASN A 169 -4.75 1.41 -3.85
CA ASN A 169 -5.76 1.92 -2.93
C ASN A 169 -5.91 0.96 -1.76
N ILE A 170 -5.30 1.30 -0.64
CA ILE A 170 -5.25 0.44 0.54
C ILE A 170 -6.51 0.47 1.41
N GLY A 171 -7.49 1.30 1.05
CA GLY A 171 -8.63 1.56 1.94
C GLY A 171 -8.22 2.33 3.20
N VAL A 172 -8.99 2.20 4.25
CA VAL A 172 -8.80 2.97 5.50
C VAL A 172 -8.18 2.11 6.59
N GLY A 173 -7.23 2.69 7.29
CA GLY A 173 -6.65 2.17 8.52
C GLY A 173 -5.20 1.69 8.42
N PRO A 174 -4.46 1.81 9.52
CA PRO A 174 -3.04 1.44 9.57
C PRO A 174 -2.82 -0.07 9.41
N SER A 175 -3.76 -0.91 9.84
CA SER A 175 -3.68 -2.36 9.66
C SER A 175 -3.66 -2.76 8.18
N ASN A 176 -4.45 -2.09 7.34
CA ASN A 176 -4.44 -2.33 5.89
C ASN A 176 -3.09 -1.93 5.27
N ALA A 177 -2.54 -0.80 5.72
CA ALA A 177 -1.22 -0.36 5.30
C ALA A 177 -0.16 -1.40 5.64
N LYS A 178 -0.13 -1.89 6.90
CA LYS A 178 0.80 -2.94 7.31
C LYS A 178 0.64 -4.21 6.47
N THR A 179 -0.58 -4.70 6.33
CA THR A 179 -0.85 -5.94 5.59
C THR A 179 -0.30 -5.87 4.16
N ILE A 180 -0.58 -4.80 3.44
CA ILE A 180 -0.14 -4.73 2.04
C ILE A 180 1.37 -4.46 1.93
N THR A 181 1.96 -3.68 2.82
CA THR A 181 3.40 -3.40 2.81
C THR A 181 4.22 -4.63 3.16
N ASP A 182 3.77 -5.47 4.08
CA ASP A 182 4.42 -6.75 4.38
C ASP A 182 4.55 -7.62 3.12
N HIS A 183 3.47 -7.71 2.34
CA HIS A 183 3.52 -8.49 1.10
C HIS A 183 4.28 -7.79 -0.03
N LEU A 184 4.24 -6.46 -0.11
CA LEU A 184 4.98 -5.69 -1.12
C LEU A 184 6.48 -5.69 -0.87
N ALA A 185 6.90 -5.86 0.38
CA ALA A 185 8.31 -5.84 0.75
C ALA A 185 9.14 -6.89 0.00
N VAL A 186 8.56 -8.05 -0.32
CA VAL A 186 9.27 -9.10 -1.06
C VAL A 186 9.62 -8.68 -2.50
N LEU A 187 8.94 -7.68 -3.06
CA LEU A 187 9.25 -7.09 -4.36
C LEU A 187 10.41 -6.07 -4.29
N ARG A 188 10.80 -5.65 -3.08
CA ARG A 188 11.87 -4.68 -2.82
C ARG A 188 11.74 -3.42 -3.68
N PRO A 189 10.63 -2.67 -3.58
CA PRO A 189 10.45 -1.44 -4.34
C PRO A 189 11.49 -0.39 -3.93
N GLU A 190 11.81 0.52 -4.83
CA GLU A 190 12.80 1.58 -4.58
C GLU A 190 12.25 2.72 -3.73
N CYS A 191 10.94 3.00 -3.87
CA CYS A 191 10.33 4.12 -3.15
C CYS A 191 8.87 3.82 -2.86
N TRP A 192 8.43 4.19 -1.65
CA TRP A 192 7.08 4.03 -1.13
C TRP A 192 6.59 5.38 -0.64
N ILE A 193 5.48 5.86 -1.16
CA ILE A 193 4.90 7.15 -0.79
C ILE A 193 3.42 6.97 -0.49
N MET A 194 2.97 7.39 0.68
CA MET A 194 1.55 7.50 1.02
C MET A 194 1.03 8.88 0.64
N VAL A 195 -0.02 8.92 -0.16
CA VAL A 195 -0.74 10.13 -0.57
C VAL A 195 -2.15 10.08 0.00
N GLY A 196 -2.46 10.99 0.90
CA GLY A 196 -3.75 11.02 1.56
C GLY A 196 -4.08 12.36 2.18
N HIS A 197 -5.10 12.39 3.00
CA HIS A 197 -5.47 13.55 3.78
C HIS A 197 -5.01 13.40 5.23
N CYS A 198 -4.71 14.52 5.87
CA CYS A 198 -4.48 14.59 7.30
C CYS A 198 -5.27 15.75 7.90
N GLY A 199 -5.57 15.68 9.18
CA GLY A 199 -6.12 16.79 9.94
C GLY A 199 -5.02 17.80 10.28
N GLY A 200 -5.18 19.04 9.83
CA GLY A 200 -4.30 20.13 10.24
C GLY A 200 -4.60 20.58 11.67
N LEU A 201 -3.56 20.69 12.51
CA LEU A 201 -3.69 21.04 13.91
C LEU A 201 -3.30 22.49 14.24
N ARG A 202 -2.97 23.29 13.23
CA ARG A 202 -2.54 24.69 13.39
C ARG A 202 -3.50 25.64 12.71
N HIS A 203 -3.83 26.76 13.37
CA HIS A 203 -4.67 27.82 12.81
C HIS A 203 -4.10 28.48 11.55
N SER A 204 -2.82 28.34 11.32
CA SER A 204 -2.16 28.87 10.11
C SER A 204 -2.27 27.97 8.89
N GLN A 205 -2.84 26.76 9.05
CA GLN A 205 -3.06 25.83 7.94
C GLN A 205 -4.40 26.11 7.27
N THR A 206 -4.43 25.94 5.96
CA THR A 206 -5.64 26.05 5.15
C THR A 206 -5.84 24.76 4.34
N ILE A 207 -7.10 24.50 3.99
CA ILE A 207 -7.42 23.37 3.11
C ILE A 207 -6.71 23.56 1.79
N GLY A 208 -5.92 22.56 1.37
CA GLY A 208 -5.08 22.60 0.17
C GLY A 208 -3.58 22.79 0.47
N ASP A 209 -3.21 23.06 1.72
CA ASP A 209 -1.80 22.98 2.11
C ASP A 209 -1.31 21.52 2.03
N TYR A 210 -0.06 21.35 1.63
CA TYR A 210 0.63 20.06 1.69
C TYR A 210 1.28 19.87 3.05
N VAL A 211 1.22 18.66 3.57
CA VAL A 211 1.96 18.26 4.77
C VAL A 211 2.96 17.18 4.38
N LEU A 212 4.25 17.49 4.56
CA LEU A 212 5.34 16.56 4.40
C LEU A 212 5.82 16.13 5.79
N ALA A 213 5.55 14.89 6.18
CA ALA A 213 5.98 14.40 7.47
C ALA A 213 7.52 14.22 7.49
N HIS A 214 8.18 14.78 8.48
CA HIS A 214 9.59 14.49 8.76
C HIS A 214 9.75 13.44 9.86
N ALA A 215 8.69 13.11 10.57
CA ALA A 215 8.61 12.00 11.51
C ALA A 215 7.15 11.60 11.73
N TYR A 216 6.94 10.32 12.04
CA TYR A 216 5.65 9.77 12.39
C TYR A 216 5.67 9.28 13.84
N LEU A 217 4.77 9.82 14.67
CA LEU A 217 4.44 9.24 15.97
C LEU A 217 3.31 8.23 15.78
N ARG A 218 3.53 7.03 16.28
CA ARG A 218 2.61 5.91 16.11
C ARG A 218 1.71 5.73 17.32
N ASP A 219 0.48 6.15 17.17
CA ASP A 219 -0.59 5.87 18.14
C ASP A 219 -1.65 4.97 17.49
N ASP A 220 -1.19 4.12 16.57
CA ASP A 220 -1.97 3.15 15.83
C ASP A 220 -1.73 1.70 16.29
N HIS A 221 -0.75 1.49 17.13
CA HIS A 221 -0.39 0.23 17.78
C HIS A 221 -0.02 -0.94 16.85
N VAL A 222 0.18 -0.67 15.57
CA VAL A 222 0.41 -1.72 14.56
C VAL A 222 1.83 -2.30 14.63
N LEU A 223 2.82 -1.47 15.01
CA LEU A 223 4.22 -1.88 15.09
C LEU A 223 4.76 -1.95 16.54
N ASP A 224 3.91 -1.97 17.55
CA ASP A 224 4.35 -1.90 18.95
C ASP A 224 5.22 -3.08 19.39
N SER A 225 5.03 -4.25 18.74
CA SER A 225 5.88 -5.42 18.98
C SER A 225 7.29 -5.32 18.40
N VAL A 226 7.50 -4.40 17.46
CA VAL A 226 8.76 -4.25 16.71
C VAL A 226 9.52 -3.01 17.14
N LEU A 227 8.81 -1.92 17.42
CA LEU A 227 9.39 -0.62 17.71
C LEU A 227 8.61 0.08 18.82
N PRO A 228 9.26 0.61 19.87
CA PRO A 228 8.58 1.37 20.93
C PRO A 228 7.75 2.52 20.36
N PRO A 229 6.51 2.75 20.84
CA PRO A 229 5.58 3.71 20.25
C PRO A 229 6.02 5.18 20.40
N ASP A 230 6.88 5.46 21.38
CA ASP A 230 7.43 6.80 21.65
C ASP A 230 8.62 7.18 20.77
N ILE A 231 9.14 6.24 19.98
CA ILE A 231 10.19 6.51 19.00
C ILE A 231 9.55 6.94 17.67
N PRO A 232 9.73 8.19 17.24
CA PRO A 232 9.23 8.65 15.95
C PRO A 232 9.95 7.94 14.79
N VAL A 233 9.22 7.55 13.77
CA VAL A 233 9.78 6.92 12.56
C VAL A 233 10.04 8.03 11.53
N PRO A 234 11.30 8.32 11.16
CA PRO A 234 11.60 9.26 10.11
C PRO A 234 11.38 8.64 8.72
N PRO A 235 10.94 9.41 7.72
CA PRO A 235 11.02 9.00 6.33
C PRO A 235 12.47 9.12 5.82
N ILE A 236 12.72 8.56 4.66
CA ILE A 236 14.03 8.65 3.99
C ILE A 236 14.28 10.09 3.53
N ALA A 237 15.45 10.65 3.86
CA ALA A 237 15.78 12.04 3.61
C ALA A 237 15.77 12.39 2.12
N GLU A 238 16.27 11.51 1.27
CA GLU A 238 16.29 11.68 -0.19
C GLU A 238 14.90 11.85 -0.76
N VAL A 239 13.92 11.08 -0.26
CA VAL A 239 12.52 11.19 -0.67
C VAL A 239 11.91 12.52 -0.20
N GLN A 240 12.27 13.00 0.99
CA GLN A 240 11.81 14.30 1.46
C GLN A 240 12.29 15.44 0.57
N VAL A 241 13.56 15.43 0.18
CA VAL A 241 14.15 16.42 -0.73
C VAL A 241 13.44 16.38 -2.08
N ALA A 242 13.29 15.19 -2.66
CA ALA A 242 12.62 15.01 -3.94
C ALA A 242 11.16 15.50 -3.92
N LEU A 243 10.42 15.24 -2.83
CA LEU A 243 9.04 15.71 -2.68
C LEU A 243 8.96 17.23 -2.51
N GLN A 244 9.93 17.85 -1.85
CA GLN A 244 9.99 19.31 -1.75
C GLN A 244 10.28 19.96 -3.11
N GLU A 245 11.19 19.39 -3.88
CA GLU A 245 11.49 19.84 -5.25
C GLU A 245 10.26 19.68 -6.16
N ALA A 246 9.62 18.50 -6.12
CA ALA A 246 8.40 18.25 -6.89
C ALA A 246 7.26 19.22 -6.50
N ALA A 247 7.12 19.56 -5.23
CA ALA A 247 6.14 20.55 -4.78
C ALA A 247 6.44 21.95 -5.34
N ALA A 248 7.73 22.35 -5.37
CA ALA A 248 8.15 23.60 -5.96
C ALA A 248 7.83 23.65 -7.47
N ASP A 249 8.14 22.59 -8.18
CA ASP A 249 7.90 22.48 -9.63
C ASP A 249 6.40 22.53 -9.98
N VAL A 250 5.58 21.79 -9.22
CA VAL A 250 4.13 21.74 -9.47
C VAL A 250 3.42 23.03 -9.12
N THR A 251 3.85 23.71 -8.04
CA THR A 251 3.17 24.92 -7.56
C THR A 251 3.74 26.21 -8.15
N GLY A 252 4.98 26.18 -8.61
CA GLY A 252 5.75 27.36 -8.99
C GLY A 252 6.17 28.22 -7.79
N ASP A 253 5.94 27.75 -6.57
CA ASP A 253 6.30 28.47 -5.35
C ASP A 253 7.77 28.24 -4.99
N ALA A 254 8.39 29.23 -4.36
CA ALA A 254 9.77 29.16 -3.86
C ALA A 254 9.91 29.84 -2.50
N GLY A 255 10.98 29.52 -1.78
CA GLY A 255 11.35 30.19 -0.53
C GLY A 255 10.23 30.18 0.50
N GLU A 256 9.80 31.36 0.97
CA GLU A 256 8.77 31.50 2.00
C GLU A 256 7.37 31.08 1.52
N ALA A 257 7.05 31.32 0.25
CA ALA A 257 5.77 30.90 -0.33
C ALA A 257 5.64 29.37 -0.31
N LEU A 258 6.69 28.67 -0.74
CA LEU A 258 6.74 27.21 -0.67
C LEU A 258 6.58 26.69 0.77
N LYS A 259 7.27 27.31 1.73
CA LYS A 259 7.16 26.94 3.15
C LYS A 259 5.74 27.12 3.73
N LYS A 260 5.01 28.09 3.25
CA LYS A 260 3.60 28.30 3.64
C LYS A 260 2.69 27.24 3.07
N ARG A 261 2.97 26.77 1.88
CA ARG A 261 2.17 25.76 1.19
C ARG A 261 2.57 24.32 1.56
N LEU A 262 3.85 24.04 1.62
CA LEU A 262 4.39 22.75 2.03
C LEU A 262 4.87 22.82 3.49
N ARG A 263 4.03 22.36 4.39
CA ARG A 263 4.31 22.31 5.83
C ARG A 263 5.08 21.05 6.16
N THR A 264 6.15 21.19 6.91
CA THR A 264 6.92 20.04 7.39
C THR A 264 6.75 19.86 8.88
N GLY A 265 6.65 18.62 9.36
CA GLY A 265 6.54 18.37 10.79
C GLY A 265 6.24 16.94 11.17
N THR A 266 6.07 16.73 12.47
CA THR A 266 5.68 15.42 13.00
C THR A 266 4.19 15.16 12.78
N VAL A 267 3.87 14.05 12.16
CA VAL A 267 2.51 13.56 11.97
C VAL A 267 2.22 12.46 12.99
N VAL A 268 1.03 12.44 13.54
CA VAL A 268 0.56 11.37 14.44
C VAL A 268 -0.36 10.46 13.65
N THR A 269 -0.03 9.16 13.60
CA THR A 269 -0.95 8.13 13.10
C THR A 269 -1.81 7.62 14.25
N THR A 270 -3.05 7.27 13.99
CA THR A 270 -3.96 6.73 15.01
C THR A 270 -4.91 5.71 14.41
N ASP A 271 -5.27 4.72 15.20
CA ASP A 271 -6.33 3.75 14.89
C ASP A 271 -7.73 4.27 15.25
N ASP A 272 -7.81 5.35 16.04
CA ASP A 272 -9.07 5.96 16.47
C ASP A 272 -9.50 7.11 15.55
N ARG A 273 -10.45 6.83 14.69
CA ARG A 273 -11.01 7.80 13.74
C ARG A 273 -11.78 8.95 14.41
N ASN A 274 -12.30 8.74 15.63
CA ASN A 274 -13.16 9.68 16.32
C ASN A 274 -12.42 10.52 17.38
N TRP A 275 -11.09 10.49 17.42
CA TRP A 275 -10.28 11.26 18.36
C TRP A 275 -10.60 12.76 18.33
N GLU A 276 -10.89 13.31 17.16
CA GLU A 276 -11.22 14.72 16.95
C GLU A 276 -12.51 15.17 17.62
N LEU A 277 -13.41 14.23 17.95
CA LEU A 277 -14.66 14.50 18.66
C LEU A 277 -14.48 14.61 20.17
N ARG A 278 -13.29 14.28 20.69
CA ARG A 278 -12.96 14.33 22.10
C ARG A 278 -11.95 15.44 22.38
N PHE A 279 -12.35 16.43 23.15
CA PHE A 279 -11.51 17.61 23.44
C PHE A 279 -10.14 17.24 24.03
N THR A 280 -10.10 16.31 24.98
CA THR A 280 -8.85 15.86 25.61
C THR A 280 -7.90 15.20 24.64
N ASP A 281 -8.43 14.39 23.74
CA ASP A 281 -7.63 13.70 22.71
C ASP A 281 -7.13 14.69 21.66
N SER A 282 -7.97 15.63 21.23
CA SER A 282 -7.57 16.70 20.32
C SER A 282 -6.44 17.55 20.91
N ALA A 283 -6.53 17.91 22.21
CA ALA A 283 -5.47 18.65 22.90
C ALA A 283 -4.17 17.84 23.02
N LYS A 284 -4.26 16.54 23.30
CA LYS A 284 -3.12 15.63 23.33
C LYS A 284 -2.43 15.61 21.96
N ARG A 285 -3.18 15.41 20.88
CA ARG A 285 -2.65 15.38 19.50
C ARG A 285 -1.99 16.69 19.13
N PHE A 286 -2.62 17.81 19.45
CA PHE A 286 -2.03 19.13 19.22
C PHE A 286 -0.67 19.29 19.90
N ASN A 287 -0.51 18.81 21.13
CA ASN A 287 0.74 18.88 21.86
C ASN A 287 1.80 17.90 21.36
N GLN A 288 1.40 16.71 20.89
CA GLN A 288 2.30 15.71 20.33
C GLN A 288 2.84 16.13 18.95
N SER A 289 1.98 16.68 18.12
CA SER A 289 2.30 17.13 16.78
C SER A 289 2.92 18.53 16.81
N ARG A 290 4.15 18.66 17.21
CA ARG A 290 4.82 19.98 17.34
C ARG A 290 4.92 20.76 16.06
N ALA A 291 4.66 20.16 14.97
CA ALA A 291 5.00 20.81 13.74
C ALA A 291 3.85 21.51 13.10
N ILE A 292 2.75 20.92 13.00
CA ILE A 292 1.88 21.48 12.00
C ILE A 292 0.46 21.20 12.27
#